data_e4f5b2bd681d6e305cad334cd9ba5280
#
_entry.id   e4f5b2bd681d6e305cad334cd9ba5280
#
_cell.length_a   1.000
_cell.length_b   1.000
_cell.length_c   1.000
_cell.angle_alpha   90.00
_cell.angle_beta   90.00
_cell.angle_gamma   90.00
#
_symmetry.space_group_name_H-M   'P 1'
#
loop_
_entity.id
_entity.type
_entity.pdbx_description
1 polymer ?
#
loop_
_entity_poly.entity_id
_entity_poly.type
_entity_poly.pdbx_seq_one_letter_code
_entity_poly.pdbx_strand_id
1 'polypeptide(L)'
;MREAGLGIDIGNGSISIAVVEGENIIYKDYRLHRGELYQNLVDMLGQVETSCGDRILYAAVNPGAVCLYPGIQKEVQINRISSLLEGQRMLYPDAGSIVEMGAQNSCFLTGIREGETLSYAMNGECAAGTGAFFEDQMYRLGLPLSAYSEYVRRAKSVPRLAGRCSVFAKTDLIHRQQEGVPVEDILPGLSYAVIRNFKSADVRKLPVQPPVLVTGGVV
;
A
#
# COMPACT_ATOMS: atom_id res chain seq x y z
N MET A 1 0.88 -15.89 -30.24
CA MET A 1 0.85 -15.72 -28.76
C MET A 1 0.40 -14.29 -28.50
N ARG A 2 -0.42 -14.07 -27.48
CA ARG A 2 -0.80 -12.69 -27.11
C ARG A 2 0.36 -12.06 -26.34
N GLU A 3 0.60 -10.80 -26.60
CA GLU A 3 1.64 -10.00 -25.94
C GLU A 3 1.21 -9.66 -24.50
N ALA A 4 2.13 -9.76 -23.58
CA ALA A 4 1.89 -9.43 -22.18
C ALA A 4 2.76 -8.26 -21.72
N GLY A 5 2.25 -7.51 -20.73
CA GLY A 5 2.95 -6.43 -20.05
C GLY A 5 3.30 -6.82 -18.61
N LEU A 6 4.51 -6.48 -18.19
CA LEU A 6 5.03 -6.67 -16.84
C LEU A 6 4.97 -5.35 -16.06
N GLY A 7 4.23 -5.30 -14.98
CA GLY A 7 4.24 -4.19 -14.02
C GLY A 7 5.09 -4.53 -12.82
N ILE A 8 5.99 -3.62 -12.43
CA ILE A 8 6.83 -3.75 -11.24
C ILE A 8 6.70 -2.47 -10.42
N ASP A 9 6.25 -2.60 -9.18
CA ASP A 9 6.24 -1.53 -8.19
C ASP A 9 7.20 -1.85 -7.06
N ILE A 10 8.24 -1.04 -6.94
CA ILE A 10 9.25 -1.13 -5.88
C ILE A 10 8.94 -0.05 -4.85
N GLY A 11 8.30 -0.47 -3.77
CA GLY A 11 7.98 0.38 -2.64
C GLY A 11 9.06 0.35 -1.56
N ASN A 12 8.91 1.19 -0.54
CA ASN A 12 9.87 1.29 0.56
C ASN A 12 9.89 0.06 1.49
N GLY A 13 8.81 -0.74 1.50
CA GLY A 13 8.72 -1.95 2.33
C GLY A 13 8.45 -3.22 1.53
N SER A 14 7.99 -3.10 0.30
CA SER A 14 7.51 -4.23 -0.50
C SER A 14 7.80 -4.06 -1.98
N ILE A 15 7.77 -5.20 -2.69
CA ILE A 15 7.78 -5.27 -4.15
C ILE A 15 6.45 -5.89 -4.57
N SER A 16 5.81 -5.32 -5.58
CA SER A 16 4.65 -5.91 -6.26
C SER A 16 4.97 -6.15 -7.72
N ILE A 17 4.59 -7.31 -8.22
CA ILE A 17 4.72 -7.67 -9.64
C ILE A 17 3.36 -8.14 -10.14
N ALA A 18 2.98 -7.70 -11.34
CA ALA A 18 1.84 -8.22 -12.07
C ALA A 18 2.18 -8.39 -13.55
N VAL A 19 1.68 -9.48 -14.16
CA VAL A 19 1.74 -9.67 -15.60
C VAL A 19 0.32 -9.66 -16.15
N VAL A 20 0.09 -8.82 -17.15
CA VAL A 20 -1.23 -8.57 -17.74
C VAL A 20 -1.21 -8.93 -19.22
N GLU A 21 -2.18 -9.73 -19.65
CA GLU A 21 -2.42 -10.07 -21.05
C GLU A 21 -3.84 -9.59 -21.45
N GLY A 22 -3.91 -8.50 -22.21
CA GLY A 22 -5.18 -7.81 -22.48
C GLY A 22 -5.77 -7.25 -21.16
N GLU A 23 -6.96 -7.73 -20.79
CA GLU A 23 -7.63 -7.34 -19.53
C GLU A 23 -7.43 -8.36 -18.38
N ASN A 24 -6.61 -9.39 -18.59
CA ASN A 24 -6.43 -10.46 -17.62
C ASN A 24 -5.10 -10.36 -16.91
N ILE A 25 -5.13 -10.43 -15.58
CA ILE A 25 -3.94 -10.64 -14.76
C ILE A 25 -3.60 -12.13 -14.82
N ILE A 26 -2.51 -12.49 -15.51
CA ILE A 26 -2.07 -13.87 -15.66
C ILE A 26 -1.03 -14.30 -14.62
N TYR A 27 -0.40 -13.33 -13.95
CA TYR A 27 0.52 -13.56 -12.83
C TYR A 27 0.49 -12.38 -11.88
N LYS A 28 0.64 -12.62 -10.60
CA LYS A 28 0.86 -11.59 -9.57
C LYS A 28 1.66 -12.15 -8.40
N ASP A 29 2.53 -11.33 -7.84
CA ASP A 29 3.27 -11.63 -6.62
C ASP A 29 3.48 -10.35 -5.79
N TYR A 30 3.53 -10.51 -4.48
CA TYR A 30 3.77 -9.43 -3.52
C TYR A 30 4.69 -9.93 -2.40
N ARG A 31 5.76 -9.19 -2.13
CA ARG A 31 6.72 -9.55 -1.07
C ARG A 31 7.16 -8.35 -0.26
N LEU A 32 7.26 -8.53 1.06
CA LEU A 32 8.00 -7.63 1.92
C LEU A 32 9.50 -7.89 1.74
N HIS A 33 10.26 -6.91 1.28
CA HIS A 33 11.69 -7.12 0.96
C HIS A 33 12.61 -7.07 2.19
N ARG A 34 12.19 -6.46 3.31
CA ARG A 34 12.93 -6.40 4.58
C ARG A 34 14.39 -5.97 4.44
N GLY A 35 14.67 -5.07 3.50
CA GLY A 35 16.02 -4.62 3.17
C GLY A 35 16.75 -5.46 2.09
N GLU A 36 16.27 -6.66 1.78
CA GLU A 36 16.85 -7.55 0.75
C GLU A 36 16.18 -7.34 -0.62
N LEU A 37 16.07 -6.07 -1.04
CA LEU A 37 15.34 -5.68 -2.24
C LEU A 37 15.81 -6.43 -3.49
N TYR A 38 17.11 -6.42 -3.74
CA TYR A 38 17.68 -6.99 -4.97
C TYR A 38 17.43 -8.50 -5.08
N GLN A 39 17.68 -9.25 -4.00
CA GLN A 39 17.49 -10.71 -3.99
C GLN A 39 16.02 -11.06 -4.21
N ASN A 40 15.11 -10.39 -3.51
CA ASN A 40 13.68 -10.60 -3.69
C ASN A 40 13.22 -10.29 -5.11
N LEU A 41 13.71 -9.19 -5.71
CA LEU A 41 13.36 -8.83 -7.09
C LEU A 41 13.84 -9.88 -8.09
N VAL A 42 15.08 -10.35 -7.96
CA VAL A 42 15.64 -11.40 -8.84
C VAL A 42 14.82 -12.70 -8.73
N ASP A 43 14.49 -13.12 -7.51
CA ASP A 43 13.69 -14.33 -7.29
C ASP A 43 12.28 -14.21 -7.87
N MET A 44 11.64 -13.04 -7.72
CA MET A 44 10.31 -12.76 -8.28
C MET A 44 10.34 -12.77 -9.81
N LEU A 45 11.34 -12.13 -10.42
CA LEU A 45 11.49 -12.12 -11.88
C LEU A 45 11.79 -13.51 -12.44
N GLY A 46 12.56 -14.34 -11.74
CA GLY A 46 12.78 -15.73 -12.12
C GLY A 46 11.49 -16.57 -12.09
N GLN A 47 10.58 -16.28 -11.17
CA GLN A 47 9.26 -16.92 -11.13
C GLN A 47 8.35 -16.43 -12.27
N VAL A 48 8.40 -15.15 -12.61
CA VAL A 48 7.72 -14.59 -13.78
C VAL A 48 8.20 -15.28 -15.06
N GLU A 49 9.52 -15.42 -15.25
CA GLU A 49 10.14 -16.12 -16.37
C GLU A 49 9.60 -17.55 -16.52
N THR A 50 9.61 -18.30 -15.40
CA THR A 50 9.10 -19.66 -15.37
C THR A 50 7.61 -19.77 -15.70
N SER A 51 6.82 -18.79 -15.27
CA SER A 51 5.35 -18.84 -15.40
C SER A 51 4.83 -18.24 -16.70
N CYS A 52 5.46 -17.16 -17.20
CA CYS A 52 4.98 -16.37 -18.33
C CYS A 52 5.88 -16.43 -19.55
N GLY A 53 7.17 -16.71 -19.38
CA GLY A 53 8.15 -16.93 -20.45
C GLY A 53 8.23 -15.77 -21.47
N ASP A 54 8.41 -16.13 -22.73
CA ASP A 54 8.66 -15.21 -23.86
C ASP A 54 7.49 -14.31 -24.25
N ARG A 55 6.39 -14.33 -23.51
CA ARG A 55 5.18 -13.53 -23.80
C ARG A 55 5.32 -12.07 -23.38
N ILE A 56 6.27 -11.76 -22.50
CA ILE A 56 6.43 -10.43 -21.93
C ILE A 56 7.29 -9.56 -22.85
N LEU A 57 6.68 -8.56 -23.46
CA LEU A 57 7.35 -7.64 -24.37
C LEU A 57 7.43 -6.20 -23.84
N TYR A 58 6.58 -5.85 -22.88
CA TYR A 58 6.45 -4.50 -22.34
C TYR A 58 6.66 -4.51 -20.83
N ALA A 59 7.28 -3.46 -20.31
CA ALA A 59 7.40 -3.27 -18.87
C ALA A 59 6.96 -1.87 -18.45
N ALA A 60 6.27 -1.80 -17.31
CA ALA A 60 5.99 -0.57 -16.60
C ALA A 60 6.60 -0.64 -15.20
N VAL A 61 7.41 0.35 -14.85
CA VAL A 61 8.10 0.43 -13.54
C VAL A 61 7.85 1.78 -12.90
N ASN A 62 7.93 1.86 -11.57
CA ASN A 62 7.85 3.14 -10.89
C ASN A 62 9.10 4.00 -11.14
N PRO A 63 9.01 5.34 -11.02
CA PRO A 63 10.13 6.25 -11.34
C PRO A 63 11.40 5.93 -10.54
N GLY A 64 12.53 5.93 -11.24
CA GLY A 64 13.83 5.61 -10.66
C GLY A 64 14.17 4.11 -10.63
N ALA A 65 13.24 3.24 -10.94
CA ALA A 65 13.49 1.81 -11.15
C ALA A 65 13.80 1.52 -12.63
N VAL A 66 14.51 0.41 -12.86
CA VAL A 66 14.82 -0.12 -14.20
C VAL A 66 14.38 -1.57 -14.24
N CYS A 67 13.72 -1.96 -15.32
CA CYS A 67 13.34 -3.36 -15.52
C CYS A 67 14.53 -4.16 -16.03
N LEU A 68 14.96 -5.12 -15.21
CA LEU A 68 16.08 -6.04 -15.57
C LEU A 68 15.59 -7.34 -16.24
N TYR A 69 14.31 -7.41 -16.63
CA TYR A 69 13.74 -8.59 -17.26
C TYR A 69 14.22 -8.73 -18.71
N PRO A 70 14.75 -9.90 -19.13
CA PRO A 70 15.23 -10.10 -20.47
C PRO A 70 14.11 -10.00 -21.53
N GLY A 71 14.45 -9.52 -22.72
CA GLY A 71 13.53 -9.51 -23.86
C GLY A 71 12.53 -8.36 -23.89
N ILE A 72 12.56 -7.43 -22.94
CA ILE A 72 11.71 -6.24 -22.95
C ILE A 72 12.02 -5.35 -24.16
N GLN A 73 11.02 -5.14 -25.00
CA GLN A 73 11.13 -4.27 -26.17
C GLN A 73 10.85 -2.80 -25.85
N LYS A 74 10.00 -2.55 -24.87
CA LYS A 74 9.65 -1.20 -24.43
C LYS A 74 9.42 -1.15 -22.93
N GLU A 75 10.16 -0.26 -22.26
CA GLU A 75 9.98 0.08 -20.86
C GLU A 75 9.39 1.48 -20.72
N VAL A 76 8.45 1.65 -19.81
CA VAL A 76 7.89 2.94 -19.41
C VAL A 76 8.00 3.12 -17.91
N GLN A 77 8.39 4.32 -17.50
CA GLN A 77 8.25 4.73 -16.10
C GLN A 77 6.88 5.35 -15.88
N ILE A 78 6.13 4.81 -14.95
CA ILE A 78 4.78 5.26 -14.63
C ILE A 78 4.72 5.80 -13.21
N ASN A 79 4.20 7.00 -13.01
CA ASN A 79 4.04 7.56 -11.68
C ASN A 79 2.89 6.87 -10.92
N ARG A 80 2.96 6.96 -9.58
CA ARG A 80 2.01 6.33 -8.65
C ARG A 80 0.54 6.66 -8.95
N ILE A 81 0.23 7.92 -9.21
CA ILE A 81 -1.16 8.34 -9.47
C ILE A 81 -1.68 7.70 -10.76
N SER A 82 -0.89 7.74 -11.82
CA SER A 82 -1.27 7.13 -13.10
C SER A 82 -1.47 5.62 -12.99
N SER A 83 -0.57 4.91 -12.27
CA SER A 83 -0.72 3.46 -12.07
C SER A 83 -1.94 3.09 -11.24
N LEU A 84 -2.27 3.88 -10.20
CA LEU A 84 -3.49 3.68 -9.41
C LEU A 84 -4.75 3.89 -10.24
N LEU A 85 -4.79 4.93 -11.09
CA LEU A 85 -5.93 5.21 -11.95
C LEU A 85 -6.13 4.13 -13.02
N GLU A 86 -5.06 3.67 -13.66
CA GLU A 86 -5.17 2.58 -14.63
C GLU A 86 -5.61 1.26 -13.97
N GLY A 87 -5.03 0.93 -12.81
CA GLY A 87 -5.47 -0.23 -12.03
C GLY A 87 -6.93 -0.14 -11.59
N GLN A 88 -7.38 1.04 -11.19
CA GLN A 88 -8.78 1.26 -10.81
C GLN A 88 -9.71 1.10 -12.02
N ARG A 89 -9.39 1.72 -13.16
CA ARG A 89 -10.21 1.61 -14.39
C ARG A 89 -10.36 0.16 -14.84
N MET A 90 -9.30 -0.63 -14.73
CA MET A 90 -9.30 -2.02 -15.12
C MET A 90 -10.07 -2.92 -14.16
N LEU A 91 -9.86 -2.76 -12.84
CA LEU A 91 -10.33 -3.72 -11.84
C LEU A 91 -11.58 -3.28 -11.08
N TYR A 92 -11.76 -1.97 -10.90
CA TYR A 92 -12.81 -1.36 -10.08
C TYR A 92 -13.39 -0.10 -10.72
N PRO A 93 -13.94 -0.19 -11.95
CA PRO A 93 -14.35 0.98 -12.75
C PRO A 93 -15.37 1.88 -12.05
N ASP A 94 -16.19 1.33 -11.17
CA ASP A 94 -17.23 2.07 -10.43
C ASP A 94 -16.71 2.89 -9.25
N ALA A 95 -15.44 2.70 -8.84
CA ALA A 95 -14.89 3.44 -7.72
C ALA A 95 -14.86 4.96 -8.00
N GLY A 96 -15.30 5.74 -7.02
CA GLY A 96 -15.31 7.22 -7.10
C GLY A 96 -14.11 7.85 -6.38
N SER A 97 -13.47 7.13 -5.48
CA SER A 97 -12.27 7.59 -4.77
C SER A 97 -11.32 6.43 -4.51
N ILE A 98 -10.03 6.75 -4.38
CA ILE A 98 -8.99 5.79 -4.00
C ILE A 98 -8.31 6.28 -2.72
N VAL A 99 -8.18 5.39 -1.76
CA VAL A 99 -7.31 5.51 -0.58
C VAL A 99 -6.18 4.52 -0.76
N GLU A 100 -4.96 4.99 -0.84
CA GLU A 100 -3.80 4.12 -0.88
C GLU A 100 -2.88 4.41 0.30
N MET A 101 -2.53 3.34 1.05
CA MET A 101 -1.70 3.42 2.24
C MET A 101 -0.54 2.43 2.13
N GLY A 102 0.64 2.93 1.82
CA GLY A 102 1.87 2.17 1.73
C GLY A 102 2.70 2.20 3.02
N ALA A 103 3.92 1.67 2.95
CA ALA A 103 4.84 1.62 4.10
C ALA A 103 5.23 3.03 4.60
N GLN A 104 5.53 3.96 3.71
CA GLN A 104 5.94 5.33 4.07
C GLN A 104 5.09 6.42 3.42
N ASN A 105 4.33 6.08 2.41
CA ASN A 105 3.53 7.02 1.66
C ASN A 105 2.06 6.62 1.71
N SER A 106 1.20 7.64 1.70
CA SER A 106 -0.24 7.49 1.50
C SER A 106 -0.74 8.52 0.51
N CYS A 107 -1.82 8.21 -0.19
CA CYS A 107 -2.50 9.18 -1.03
C CYS A 107 -4.01 8.96 -1.03
N PHE A 108 -4.72 10.04 -1.33
CA PHE A 108 -6.15 10.07 -1.56
C PHE A 108 -6.43 10.68 -2.93
N LEU A 109 -7.21 9.98 -3.76
CA LEU A 109 -7.65 10.45 -5.07
C LEU A 109 -9.18 10.49 -5.10
N THR A 110 -9.73 11.49 -5.76
CA THR A 110 -11.19 11.65 -5.97
C THR A 110 -11.45 12.36 -7.29
N GLY A 111 -12.68 12.30 -7.80
CA GLY A 111 -12.98 12.80 -9.15
C GLY A 111 -12.30 11.94 -10.22
N ILE A 112 -12.31 10.63 -10.03
CA ILE A 112 -11.57 9.65 -10.87
C ILE A 112 -12.44 9.03 -11.95
N ARG A 113 -13.76 9.32 -11.95
CA ARG A 113 -14.66 8.87 -13.01
C ARG A 113 -14.49 9.68 -14.27
N GLU A 114 -14.90 9.11 -15.38
CA GLU A 114 -14.86 9.79 -16.67
C GLU A 114 -15.65 11.11 -16.64
N GLY A 115 -15.03 12.18 -17.16
CA GLY A 115 -15.61 13.52 -17.18
C GLY A 115 -15.48 14.32 -15.87
N GLU A 116 -14.97 13.73 -14.79
CA GLU A 116 -14.72 14.41 -13.54
C GLU A 116 -13.33 15.06 -13.49
N THR A 117 -13.15 16.03 -12.61
CA THR A 117 -11.83 16.66 -12.39
C THR A 117 -11.08 15.92 -11.29
N LEU A 118 -9.98 15.28 -11.67
CA LEU A 118 -9.10 14.62 -10.72
C LEU A 118 -8.58 15.59 -9.67
N SER A 119 -8.79 15.24 -8.41
CA SER A 119 -8.18 15.89 -7.26
C SER A 119 -7.46 14.86 -6.41
N TYR A 120 -6.30 15.20 -5.89
CA TYR A 120 -5.55 14.28 -5.06
C TYR A 120 -4.79 15.00 -3.95
N ALA A 121 -4.47 14.27 -2.90
CA ALA A 121 -3.55 14.67 -1.85
C ALA A 121 -2.63 13.50 -1.51
N MET A 122 -1.42 13.82 -1.12
CA MET A 122 -0.39 12.86 -0.68
C MET A 122 0.14 13.31 0.66
N ASN A 123 0.50 12.35 1.51
CA ASN A 123 1.20 12.68 2.75
C ASN A 123 2.57 13.30 2.44
N GLY A 124 3.01 14.16 3.35
CA GLY A 124 4.42 14.56 3.42
C GLY A 124 5.29 13.43 4.02
N GLU A 125 6.47 13.78 4.49
CA GLU A 125 7.45 12.83 5.04
C GLU A 125 7.07 12.22 6.42
N CYS A 126 5.82 12.35 6.86
CA CYS A 126 5.38 11.89 8.16
C CYS A 126 4.86 10.45 8.13
N ALA A 127 5.54 9.55 8.81
CA ALA A 127 5.15 8.13 8.92
C ALA A 127 3.84 7.88 9.72
N ALA A 128 3.27 8.89 10.38
CA ALA A 128 2.14 8.72 11.30
C ALA A 128 0.82 8.24 10.66
N GLY A 129 0.74 8.22 9.35
CA GLY A 129 -0.42 7.73 8.57
C GLY A 129 -0.07 6.56 7.67
N THR A 130 0.99 5.79 7.94
CA THR A 130 1.54 4.80 7.02
C THR A 130 1.88 3.47 7.71
N GLY A 131 2.22 2.47 6.91
CA GLY A 131 2.54 1.12 7.38
C GLY A 131 3.75 1.02 8.29
N ALA A 132 4.78 1.85 8.07
CA ALA A 132 5.98 1.86 8.91
C ALA A 132 5.67 2.18 10.38
N PHE A 133 4.61 2.94 10.63
CA PHE A 133 4.17 3.21 12.00
C PHE A 133 3.62 1.95 12.69
N PHE A 134 2.82 1.14 11.98
CA PHE A 134 2.35 -0.14 12.49
C PHE A 134 3.51 -1.10 12.78
N GLU A 135 4.46 -1.18 11.85
CA GLU A 135 5.64 -2.04 12.00
C GLU A 135 6.48 -1.64 13.22
N ASP A 136 6.75 -0.33 13.42
CA ASP A 136 7.47 0.17 14.60
C ASP A 136 6.75 -0.17 15.91
N GLN A 137 5.41 -0.03 15.96
CA GLN A 137 4.67 -0.34 17.17
C GLN A 137 4.62 -1.86 17.45
N MET A 138 4.43 -2.70 16.43
CA MET A 138 4.45 -4.16 16.59
C MET A 138 5.83 -4.65 17.03
N TYR A 139 6.90 -4.10 16.45
CA TYR A 139 8.27 -4.39 16.88
C TYR A 139 8.50 -4.07 18.36
N ARG A 140 8.04 -2.91 18.84
CA ARG A 140 8.13 -2.50 20.25
C ARG A 140 7.35 -3.39 21.21
N LEU A 141 6.25 -3.95 20.72
CA LEU A 141 5.45 -4.91 21.50
C LEU A 141 6.05 -6.32 21.48
N GLY A 142 7.16 -6.55 20.74
CA GLY A 142 7.76 -7.86 20.55
C GLY A 142 6.91 -8.81 19.70
N LEU A 143 6.04 -8.26 18.85
CA LEU A 143 5.10 -9.02 18.04
C LEU A 143 5.43 -8.88 16.54
N PRO A 144 5.27 -9.94 15.74
CA PRO A 144 5.42 -9.85 14.30
C PRO A 144 4.23 -9.07 13.69
N LEU A 145 4.50 -8.27 12.65
CA LEU A 145 3.45 -7.49 11.96
C LEU A 145 2.31 -8.39 11.44
N SER A 146 2.62 -9.60 11.01
CA SER A 146 1.64 -10.60 10.54
C SER A 146 0.59 -10.99 11.58
N ALA A 147 0.87 -10.81 12.88
CA ALA A 147 -0.07 -11.08 13.94
C ALA A 147 -1.08 -9.94 14.19
N TYR A 148 -0.88 -8.75 13.58
CA TYR A 148 -1.67 -7.55 13.85
C TYR A 148 -3.18 -7.81 13.73
N SER A 149 -3.63 -8.33 12.59
CA SER A 149 -5.04 -8.57 12.31
C SER A 149 -5.68 -9.60 13.26
N GLU A 150 -4.90 -10.58 13.73
CA GLU A 150 -5.38 -11.56 14.70
C GLU A 150 -5.62 -10.91 16.07
N TYR A 151 -4.69 -10.09 16.55
CA TYR A 151 -4.86 -9.34 17.78
C TYR A 151 -6.06 -8.39 17.73
N VAL A 152 -6.18 -7.61 16.65
CA VAL A 152 -7.30 -6.68 16.46
C VAL A 152 -8.66 -7.40 16.49
N ARG A 153 -8.76 -8.60 15.93
CA ARG A 153 -10.00 -9.40 15.96
C ARG A 153 -10.40 -9.89 17.35
N ARG A 154 -9.46 -9.98 18.29
CA ARG A 154 -9.72 -10.39 19.68
C ARG A 154 -10.12 -9.24 20.59
N ALA A 155 -10.02 -8.00 20.10
CA ALA A 155 -10.30 -6.81 20.88
C ALA A 155 -11.72 -6.81 21.47
N LYS A 156 -11.83 -6.43 22.71
CA LYS A 156 -13.11 -6.24 23.44
C LYS A 156 -13.44 -4.76 23.63
N SER A 157 -12.44 -3.90 23.54
CA SER A 157 -12.59 -2.46 23.64
C SER A 157 -11.61 -1.76 22.71
N VAL A 158 -11.82 -0.46 22.47
CA VAL A 158 -10.97 0.34 21.58
C VAL A 158 -10.63 1.66 22.28
N PRO A 159 -9.52 1.74 23.01
CA PRO A 159 -9.12 2.97 23.67
C PRO A 159 -8.76 4.03 22.62
N ARG A 160 -9.07 5.28 22.95
CA ARG A 160 -8.69 6.41 22.11
C ARG A 160 -7.20 6.69 22.26
N LEU A 161 -6.46 6.59 21.15
CA LEU A 161 -5.08 7.03 21.04
C LEU A 161 -4.99 8.34 20.23
N ALA A 162 -3.94 9.15 20.46
CA ALA A 162 -3.73 10.38 19.70
C ALA A 162 -3.55 10.09 18.20
N GLY A 163 -4.22 10.85 17.35
CA GLY A 163 -4.23 10.67 15.89
C GLY A 163 -3.51 11.77 15.12
N ARG A 164 -2.59 12.52 15.73
CA ARG A 164 -1.94 13.65 15.05
C ARG A 164 -0.44 13.45 14.78
N CYS A 165 0.23 12.69 15.61
CA CYS A 165 1.67 12.47 15.49
C CYS A 165 2.02 11.10 16.05
N SER A 166 2.93 10.38 15.37
CA SER A 166 3.39 9.05 15.77
C SER A 166 4.02 9.06 17.16
N VAL A 167 4.72 10.15 17.54
CA VAL A 167 5.33 10.30 18.87
C VAL A 167 4.26 10.32 19.96
N PHE A 168 3.19 11.08 19.79
CA PHE A 168 2.09 11.12 20.77
C PHE A 168 1.30 9.83 20.81
N ALA A 169 1.01 9.24 19.64
CA ALA A 169 0.33 7.95 19.61
C ALA A 169 1.14 6.85 20.31
N LYS A 170 2.47 6.87 20.18
CA LYS A 170 3.40 6.00 20.90
C LYS A 170 3.31 6.21 22.42
N THR A 171 3.32 7.47 22.86
CA THR A 171 3.23 7.81 24.27
C THR A 171 1.91 7.31 24.87
N ASP A 172 0.79 7.55 24.16
CA ASP A 172 -0.52 7.05 24.58
C ASP A 172 -0.57 5.52 24.65
N LEU A 173 0.05 4.83 23.68
CA LEU A 173 0.14 3.37 23.69
C LEU A 173 0.86 2.87 24.95
N ILE A 174 2.00 3.48 25.30
CA ILE A 174 2.76 3.13 26.51
C ILE A 174 1.92 3.39 27.78
N HIS A 175 1.21 4.51 27.86
CA HIS A 175 0.34 4.82 29.00
C HIS A 175 -0.76 3.77 29.14
N ARG A 176 -1.42 3.35 28.03
CA ARG A 176 -2.45 2.31 28.07
C ARG A 176 -1.89 0.97 28.54
N GLN A 177 -0.67 0.61 28.13
CA GLN A 177 0.01 -0.58 28.66
C GLN A 177 0.26 -0.48 30.15
N GLN A 178 0.70 0.67 30.66
CA GLN A 178 0.93 0.90 32.09
C GLN A 178 -0.36 0.87 32.90
N GLU A 179 -1.49 1.25 32.31
CA GLU A 179 -2.83 1.13 32.88
C GLU A 179 -3.35 -0.33 32.87
N GLY A 180 -2.60 -1.28 32.31
CA GLY A 180 -2.97 -2.69 32.21
C GLY A 180 -3.97 -3.01 31.12
N VAL A 181 -4.14 -2.12 30.11
CA VAL A 181 -5.01 -2.40 28.97
C VAL A 181 -4.37 -3.50 28.11
N PRO A 182 -5.10 -4.57 27.77
CA PRO A 182 -4.61 -5.64 26.93
C PRO A 182 -4.14 -5.15 25.54
N VAL A 183 -3.08 -5.75 25.00
CA VAL A 183 -2.51 -5.36 23.70
C VAL A 183 -3.54 -5.48 22.58
N GLU A 184 -4.37 -6.51 22.58
CA GLU A 184 -5.46 -6.71 21.61
C GLU A 184 -6.46 -5.56 21.62
N ASP A 185 -6.67 -4.89 22.74
CA ASP A 185 -7.55 -3.73 22.83
C ASP A 185 -6.85 -2.44 22.39
N ILE A 186 -5.54 -2.33 22.60
CA ILE A 186 -4.74 -1.15 22.18
C ILE A 186 -4.59 -1.06 20.67
N LEU A 187 -4.35 -2.18 19.98
CA LEU A 187 -4.03 -2.19 18.54
C LEU A 187 -5.13 -1.59 17.65
N PRO A 188 -6.44 -1.88 17.84
CA PRO A 188 -7.46 -1.19 17.04
C PRO A 188 -7.50 0.33 17.31
N GLY A 189 -7.15 0.78 18.52
CA GLY A 189 -6.97 2.20 18.82
C GLY A 189 -5.89 2.85 17.94
N LEU A 190 -4.82 2.09 17.64
CA LEU A 190 -3.77 2.49 16.72
C LEU A 190 -4.29 2.61 15.28
N SER A 191 -5.07 1.64 14.77
CA SER A 191 -5.72 1.74 13.46
C SER A 191 -6.56 3.00 13.33
N TYR A 192 -7.40 3.28 14.33
CA TYR A 192 -8.21 4.50 14.34
C TYR A 192 -7.37 5.77 14.39
N ALA A 193 -6.23 5.76 15.09
CA ALA A 193 -5.31 6.90 15.12
C ALA A 193 -4.73 7.18 13.73
N VAL A 194 -4.27 6.14 13.03
CA VAL A 194 -3.73 6.24 11.65
C VAL A 194 -4.80 6.76 10.69
N ILE A 195 -6.02 6.21 10.72
CA ILE A 195 -7.12 6.64 9.84
C ILE A 195 -7.51 8.10 10.12
N ARG A 196 -7.58 8.52 11.39
CA ARG A 196 -7.86 9.94 11.73
C ARG A 196 -6.76 10.86 11.21
N ASN A 197 -5.52 10.42 11.30
CA ASN A 197 -4.39 11.18 10.80
C ASN A 197 -4.45 11.32 9.28
N PHE A 198 -4.64 10.23 8.56
CA PHE A 198 -4.86 10.21 7.12
C PHE A 198 -6.02 11.13 6.71
N LYS A 199 -7.17 11.00 7.38
CA LYS A 199 -8.33 11.84 7.09
C LYS A 199 -8.03 13.34 7.26
N SER A 200 -7.29 13.71 8.30
CA SER A 200 -6.98 15.12 8.59
C SER A 200 -5.85 15.68 7.74
N ALA A 201 -4.87 14.85 7.35
CA ALA A 201 -3.69 15.28 6.60
C ALA A 201 -3.92 15.19 5.09
N ASP A 202 -4.45 14.08 4.59
CA ASP A 202 -4.53 13.78 3.17
C ASP A 202 -5.92 14.05 2.59
N VAL A 203 -6.99 13.50 3.17
CA VAL A 203 -8.35 13.74 2.66
C VAL A 203 -8.75 15.20 2.82
N ARG A 204 -8.52 15.79 3.99
CA ARG A 204 -8.81 17.21 4.29
C ARG A 204 -10.26 17.60 3.91
N LYS A 205 -10.38 18.52 2.91
CA LYS A 205 -11.64 19.02 2.38
C LYS A 205 -12.04 18.42 1.03
N LEU A 206 -11.25 17.47 0.53
CA LEU A 206 -11.58 16.80 -0.73
C LEU A 206 -12.84 15.95 -0.56
N PRO A 207 -13.76 15.95 -1.53
CA PRO A 207 -14.98 15.17 -1.46
C PRO A 207 -14.65 13.66 -1.52
N VAL A 208 -15.23 12.88 -0.64
CA VAL A 208 -15.16 11.42 -0.71
C VAL A 208 -16.33 10.92 -1.54
N GLN A 209 -16.04 10.29 -2.65
CA GLN A 209 -17.03 9.76 -3.59
C GLN A 209 -17.07 8.22 -3.50
N PRO A 210 -18.13 7.64 -2.97
CA PRO A 210 -18.27 6.18 -2.94
C PRO A 210 -18.59 5.60 -4.34
N PRO A 211 -18.29 4.31 -4.57
CA PRO A 211 -17.49 3.42 -3.71
C PRO A 211 -16.05 3.87 -3.57
N VAL A 212 -15.44 3.60 -2.41
CA VAL A 212 -14.04 3.93 -2.14
C VAL A 212 -13.19 2.67 -2.30
N LEU A 213 -12.25 2.70 -3.23
CA LEU A 213 -11.22 1.66 -3.35
C LEU A 213 -10.14 1.92 -2.28
N VAL A 214 -9.89 0.93 -1.43
CA VAL A 214 -8.79 0.98 -0.45
C VAL A 214 -7.71 -0.01 -0.87
N THR A 215 -6.47 0.44 -0.95
CA THR A 215 -5.33 -0.34 -1.45
C THR A 215 -4.04 0.02 -0.73
N GLY A 216 -2.97 -0.73 -1.03
CA GLY A 216 -1.65 -0.56 -0.44
C GLY A 216 -1.34 -1.63 0.62
N GLY A 217 -0.08 -1.70 1.04
CA GLY A 217 0.41 -2.75 1.95
C GLY A 217 -0.12 -2.68 3.39
N VAL A 218 -0.94 -1.67 3.74
CA VAL A 218 -1.58 -1.53 5.07
C VAL A 218 -2.97 -2.16 5.11
N VAL A 219 -3.52 -2.57 3.96
CA VAL A 219 -4.89 -3.08 3.79
C VAL A 219 -4.95 -4.59 3.82
#